data_af8a458838dd54047fada7a65ef81668
#
_entry.id   af8a458838dd54047fada7a65ef81668
#
_cell.length_a   1.000
_cell.length_b   1.000
_cell.length_c   1.000
_cell.angle_alpha   90.00
_cell.angle_beta   90.00
_cell.angle_gamma   90.00
#
_symmetry.space_group_name_H-M   'P 1'
#
loop_
_entity.id
_entity.type
_entity.pdbx_description
1 polymer ?
#
loop_
_entity_poly.entity_id
_entity_poly.type
_entity_poly.pdbx_seq_one_letter_code
_entity_poly.pdbx_strand_id
1 'polypeptide(L)'
;MVLNELIQRSPIRIFEQSINGGLKPGEIGIIASPNGVGKTSVLVQLALDKLLHGKKVIHVSFTRHTHYVPLWYEDIFKEFISKKNLENAAEIKNDLVKNRVQMNFSQDGVTKEQILKSLRAMIVEGGFKANSIIIDGFDFTRIDANSLASVKTFATELGLSVWYSCSVKDGDANPVRSQYNKENIPVILSDFINYIDVVIVLHPKPDHVELSISKDRDSIISKSMAMKLDPKTLLILEA
;
A
#
# COMPACT_ATOMS: atom_id res chain seq x y z
N MET A 1 17.38 19.90 8.23
CA MET A 1 16.92 19.66 9.61
C MET A 1 15.50 19.12 9.61
N VAL A 2 14.53 19.80 8.99
CA VAL A 2 13.11 19.46 8.94
C VAL A 2 12.80 18.09 8.33
N LEU A 3 13.40 17.75 7.18
CA LEU A 3 13.20 16.45 6.52
C LEU A 3 13.64 15.27 7.39
N ASN A 4 14.78 15.37 8.07
CA ASN A 4 15.26 14.33 8.97
C ASN A 4 14.32 14.13 10.17
N GLU A 5 13.70 15.20 10.66
CA GLU A 5 12.74 15.11 11.74
C GLU A 5 11.43 14.43 11.31
N LEU A 6 10.93 14.71 10.10
CA LEU A 6 9.79 14.01 9.50
C LEU A 6 10.06 12.51 9.36
N ILE A 7 11.23 12.17 8.86
CA ILE A 7 11.67 10.80 8.66
C ILE A 7 11.80 10.06 10.00
N GLN A 8 12.41 10.65 11.00
CA GLN A 8 12.63 9.98 12.30
C GLN A 8 11.36 9.77 13.10
N ARG A 9 10.38 10.67 12.95
CA ARG A 9 9.10 10.63 13.67
C ARG A 9 7.97 10.02 12.86
N SER A 10 8.26 9.41 11.70
CA SER A 10 7.25 8.75 10.88
C SER A 10 6.73 7.47 11.59
N PRO A 11 5.42 7.34 11.83
CA PRO A 11 4.84 6.10 12.37
C PRO A 11 5.11 4.88 11.47
N ILE A 12 5.42 5.11 10.20
CA ILE A 12 5.77 4.05 9.25
C ILE A 12 7.04 3.31 9.66
N ARG A 13 7.92 3.93 10.45
CA ARG A 13 9.06 3.25 11.05
C ARG A 13 8.65 2.07 11.94
N ILE A 14 7.68 2.31 12.82
CA ILE A 14 7.15 1.28 13.71
C ILE A 14 6.40 0.24 12.89
N PHE A 15 5.65 0.67 11.87
CA PHE A 15 4.99 -0.22 10.92
C PHE A 15 6.01 -1.15 10.24
N GLU A 16 7.08 -0.60 9.67
CA GLU A 16 8.13 -1.39 9.02
C GLU A 16 8.86 -2.32 10.01
N GLN A 17 9.15 -1.86 11.23
CA GLN A 17 9.74 -2.70 12.28
C GLN A 17 8.83 -3.88 12.64
N SER A 18 7.52 -3.66 12.67
CA SER A 18 6.54 -4.71 12.99
C SER A 18 6.50 -5.84 11.95
N ILE A 19 7.00 -5.58 10.73
CA ILE A 19 7.12 -6.53 9.62
C ILE A 19 8.60 -6.73 9.21
N ASN A 20 9.46 -6.86 10.20
CA ASN A 20 10.89 -7.17 10.02
C ASN A 20 11.64 -6.24 9.04
N GLY A 21 11.36 -4.92 9.11
CA GLY A 21 12.05 -3.88 8.34
C GLY A 21 11.39 -3.49 7.03
N GLY A 22 10.10 -3.74 6.89
CA GLY A 22 9.33 -3.39 5.69
C GLY A 22 9.46 -4.40 4.55
N LEU A 23 8.87 -4.10 3.39
CA LEU A 23 9.04 -4.92 2.20
C LEU A 23 10.42 -4.71 1.58
N LYS A 24 11.07 -5.83 1.28
CA LYS A 24 12.34 -5.88 0.56
C LYS A 24 12.11 -5.87 -0.97
N PRO A 25 13.17 -5.60 -1.76
CA PRO A 25 13.12 -5.78 -3.21
C PRO A 25 12.65 -7.20 -3.59
N GLY A 26 11.69 -7.29 -4.51
CA GLY A 26 11.07 -8.53 -4.93
C GLY A 26 9.87 -8.98 -4.05
N GLU A 27 9.60 -8.33 -2.92
CA GLU A 27 8.50 -8.71 -2.04
C GLU A 27 7.18 -8.01 -2.40
N ILE A 28 6.08 -8.73 -2.15
CA ILE A 28 4.70 -8.28 -2.34
C ILE A 28 3.98 -8.22 -1.00
N GLY A 29 3.41 -7.06 -0.68
CA GLY A 29 2.57 -6.85 0.50
C GLY A 29 1.12 -6.50 0.13
N ILE A 30 0.21 -6.88 0.99
CA ILE A 30 -1.22 -6.61 0.85
C ILE A 30 -1.73 -5.83 2.07
N ILE A 31 -2.45 -4.76 1.81
CA ILE A 31 -3.32 -4.10 2.79
C ILE A 31 -4.76 -4.51 2.50
N ALA A 32 -5.37 -5.28 3.38
CA ALA A 32 -6.69 -5.85 3.18
C ALA A 32 -7.71 -5.30 4.17
N SER A 33 -8.90 -4.96 3.70
CA SER A 33 -10.06 -4.61 4.53
C SER A 33 -11.32 -4.50 3.68
N PRO A 34 -12.52 -4.36 4.28
CA PRO A 34 -13.68 -3.87 3.59
C PRO A 34 -13.47 -2.51 2.92
N ASN A 35 -14.40 -2.10 2.05
CA ASN A 35 -14.35 -0.79 1.40
C ASN A 35 -14.53 0.34 2.43
N GLY A 36 -13.87 1.47 2.18
CA GLY A 36 -14.00 2.67 3.03
C GLY A 36 -13.21 2.66 4.35
N VAL A 37 -12.49 1.58 4.67
CA VAL A 37 -11.78 1.43 5.97
C VAL A 37 -10.43 2.17 6.04
N GLY A 38 -9.85 2.57 4.88
CA GLY A 38 -8.62 3.36 4.87
C GLY A 38 -7.41 2.71 4.20
N LYS A 39 -7.60 1.66 3.37
CA LYS A 39 -6.49 1.02 2.62
C LYS A 39 -5.64 2.01 1.84
N THR A 40 -6.29 2.88 1.06
CA THR A 40 -5.62 3.91 0.25
C THR A 40 -4.79 4.84 1.13
N SER A 41 -5.32 5.25 2.28
CA SER A 41 -4.60 6.11 3.23
C SER A 41 -3.31 5.44 3.74
N VAL A 42 -3.38 4.16 4.13
CA VAL A 42 -2.21 3.39 4.57
C VAL A 42 -1.19 3.30 3.43
N LEU A 43 -1.62 2.96 2.22
CA LEU A 43 -0.74 2.88 1.04
C LEU A 43 -0.07 4.21 0.70
N VAL A 44 -0.81 5.32 0.79
CA VAL A 44 -0.26 6.66 0.56
C VAL A 44 0.77 7.02 1.62
N GLN A 45 0.57 6.67 2.89
CA GLN A 45 1.55 6.90 3.95
C GLN A 45 2.83 6.08 3.74
N LEU A 46 2.71 4.81 3.34
CA LEU A 46 3.87 3.97 2.96
C LEU A 46 4.63 4.59 1.79
N ALA A 47 3.92 5.09 0.77
CA ALA A 47 4.54 5.76 -0.37
C ALA A 47 5.20 7.09 0.03
N LEU A 48 4.55 7.92 0.84
CA LEU A 48 5.10 9.18 1.33
C LEU A 48 6.38 8.97 2.12
N ASP A 49 6.42 7.95 2.97
CA ASP A 49 7.65 7.61 3.71
C ASP A 49 8.80 7.28 2.76
N LYS A 50 8.57 6.47 1.73
CA LYS A 50 9.58 6.19 0.70
C LYS A 50 10.04 7.47 -0.03
N LEU A 51 9.10 8.33 -0.42
CA LEU A 51 9.38 9.59 -1.09
C LEU A 51 10.20 10.56 -0.21
N LEU A 52 9.87 10.65 1.09
CA LEU A 52 10.64 11.45 2.06
C LEU A 52 12.08 10.94 2.22
N HIS A 53 12.33 9.66 2.00
CA HIS A 53 13.67 9.07 1.93
C HIS A 53 14.35 9.24 0.56
N GLY A 54 13.82 10.07 -0.33
CA GLY A 54 14.35 10.30 -1.67
C GLY A 54 14.20 9.10 -2.62
N LYS A 55 13.36 8.11 -2.25
CA LYS A 55 13.05 6.97 -3.11
C LYS A 55 11.97 7.34 -4.11
N LYS A 56 11.95 6.65 -5.26
CA LYS A 56 10.97 6.87 -6.31
C LYS A 56 9.84 5.85 -6.24
N VAL A 57 8.61 6.32 -6.38
CA VAL A 57 7.39 5.52 -6.27
C VAL A 57 6.54 5.64 -7.52
N ILE A 58 6.04 4.51 -8.03
CA ILE A 58 4.96 4.49 -9.03
C ILE A 58 3.67 4.11 -8.30
N HIS A 59 2.65 4.96 -8.38
CA HIS A 59 1.32 4.68 -7.86
C HIS A 59 0.39 4.32 -9.01
N VAL A 60 0.05 3.05 -9.11
CA VAL A 60 -0.94 2.50 -10.05
C VAL A 60 -2.30 2.52 -9.39
N SER A 61 -3.28 3.15 -10.04
CA SER A 61 -4.65 3.23 -9.54
C SER A 61 -5.62 2.64 -10.55
N PHE A 62 -6.57 1.85 -10.05
CA PHE A 62 -7.70 1.30 -10.81
C PHE A 62 -9.01 2.03 -10.53
N THR A 63 -8.95 3.18 -9.88
CA THR A 63 -10.13 4.01 -9.64
C THR A 63 -10.58 4.73 -10.91
N ARG A 64 -11.88 4.95 -11.05
CA ARG A 64 -12.43 5.68 -12.22
C ARG A 64 -12.03 7.16 -12.25
N HIS A 65 -11.64 7.73 -11.12
CA HIS A 65 -11.35 9.15 -10.97
C HIS A 65 -9.85 9.38 -10.73
N THR A 66 -9.17 9.79 -11.78
CA THR A 66 -7.70 9.96 -11.79
C THR A 66 -7.18 11.02 -10.81
N HIS A 67 -8.01 11.99 -10.44
CA HIS A 67 -7.65 13.07 -9.53
C HIS A 67 -7.68 12.68 -8.04
N TYR A 68 -8.25 11.55 -7.68
CA TYR A 68 -8.33 11.14 -6.26
C TYR A 68 -6.96 10.83 -5.65
N VAL A 69 -6.09 10.17 -6.39
CA VAL A 69 -4.77 9.81 -5.85
C VAL A 69 -3.94 11.05 -5.49
N PRO A 70 -3.79 12.08 -6.35
CA PRO A 70 -3.12 13.32 -5.97
C PRO A 70 -3.71 13.98 -4.73
N LEU A 71 -5.04 14.04 -4.60
CA LEU A 71 -5.72 14.60 -3.43
C LEU A 71 -5.37 13.83 -2.15
N TRP A 72 -5.37 12.50 -2.19
CA TRP A 72 -4.95 11.68 -1.05
C TRP A 72 -3.53 12.02 -0.59
N TYR A 73 -2.58 12.17 -1.52
CA TYR A 73 -1.22 12.57 -1.17
C TYR A 73 -1.16 13.98 -0.58
N GLU A 74 -1.94 14.91 -1.09
CA GLU A 74 -2.00 16.29 -0.56
C GLU A 74 -2.60 16.32 0.84
N ASP A 75 -3.71 15.64 1.06
CA ASP A 75 -4.42 15.66 2.33
C ASP A 75 -3.61 14.96 3.43
N ILE A 76 -3.07 13.78 3.16
CA ILE A 76 -2.20 13.07 4.11
C ILE A 76 -0.93 13.88 4.40
N PHE A 77 -0.34 14.52 3.39
CA PHE A 77 0.84 15.35 3.59
C PHE A 77 0.54 16.60 4.41
N LYS A 78 -0.60 17.27 4.19
CA LYS A 78 -1.06 18.42 4.99
C LYS A 78 -1.25 18.01 6.46
N GLU A 79 -1.92 16.89 6.73
CA GLU A 79 -2.08 16.38 8.09
C GLU A 79 -0.73 16.06 8.76
N PHE A 80 0.21 15.52 7.98
CA PHE A 80 1.57 15.24 8.45
C PHE A 80 2.32 16.51 8.87
N ILE A 81 2.17 17.59 8.09
CA ILE A 81 2.81 18.89 8.36
C ILE A 81 2.14 19.61 9.52
N SER A 82 0.81 19.66 9.55
CA SER A 82 0.04 20.39 10.56
C SER A 82 0.34 19.90 11.98
N LYS A 83 0.50 18.59 12.14
CA LYS A 83 0.90 17.99 13.43
C LYS A 83 2.33 18.29 13.86
N LYS A 84 3.19 18.81 12.96
CA LYS A 84 4.64 18.96 13.20
C LYS A 84 5.18 20.39 13.03
N ASN A 85 4.33 21.39 12.79
CA ASN A 85 4.72 22.83 12.65
C ASN A 85 5.95 23.07 11.75
N LEU A 86 5.92 22.59 10.50
CA LEU A 86 7.09 22.62 9.62
C LEU A 86 7.09 23.83 8.68
N GLU A 87 8.16 24.64 8.75
CA GLU A 87 8.28 25.89 7.99
C GLU A 87 8.61 25.72 6.49
N ASN A 88 9.20 24.59 6.05
CA ASN A 88 9.65 24.37 4.65
C ASN A 88 8.84 23.35 3.86
N ALA A 89 7.54 23.26 4.15
CA ALA A 89 6.65 22.28 3.55
C ALA A 89 6.54 22.34 2.01
N ALA A 90 6.66 23.52 1.42
CA ALA A 90 6.51 23.69 -0.03
C ALA A 90 7.66 23.08 -0.84
N GLU A 91 8.91 23.22 -0.37
CA GLU A 91 10.08 22.61 -1.03
C GLU A 91 10.00 21.08 -0.97
N ILE A 92 9.66 20.54 0.20
CA ILE A 92 9.48 19.10 0.39
C ILE A 92 8.39 18.58 -0.54
N LYS A 93 7.24 19.26 -0.65
CA LYS A 93 6.14 18.89 -1.55
C LYS A 93 6.61 18.78 -3.01
N ASN A 94 7.42 19.71 -3.50
CA ASN A 94 7.95 19.68 -4.86
C ASN A 94 8.83 18.45 -5.12
N ASP A 95 9.67 18.09 -4.19
CA ASP A 95 10.52 16.90 -4.32
C ASP A 95 9.72 15.57 -4.26
N LEU A 96 8.68 15.52 -3.44
CA LEU A 96 7.77 14.38 -3.42
C LEU A 96 7.08 14.19 -4.77
N VAL A 97 6.62 15.28 -5.40
CA VAL A 97 5.96 15.23 -6.72
C VAL A 97 6.92 14.75 -7.82
N LYS A 98 8.18 15.21 -7.84
CA LYS A 98 9.19 14.80 -8.83
C LYS A 98 9.55 13.31 -8.74
N ASN A 99 9.49 12.75 -7.54
CA ASN A 99 9.85 11.36 -7.28
C ASN A 99 8.65 10.40 -7.33
N ARG A 100 7.46 10.89 -7.71
CA ARG A 100 6.25 10.09 -7.84
C ARG A 100 5.72 10.14 -9.26
N VAL A 101 5.43 8.96 -9.81
CA VAL A 101 4.63 8.81 -11.03
C VAL A 101 3.30 8.18 -10.66
N GLN A 102 2.22 8.67 -11.26
CA GLN A 102 0.89 8.07 -11.17
C GLN A 102 0.51 7.48 -12.52
N MET A 103 0.02 6.25 -12.49
CA MET A 103 -0.53 5.54 -13.65
C MET A 103 -1.95 5.10 -13.32
N ASN A 104 -2.90 5.38 -14.22
CA ASN A 104 -4.28 4.97 -14.05
C ASN A 104 -4.65 3.95 -15.13
N PHE A 105 -5.27 2.86 -14.71
CA PHE A 105 -5.80 1.83 -15.60
C PHE A 105 -7.29 1.60 -15.32
N SER A 106 -8.02 1.21 -16.38
CA SER A 106 -9.38 0.69 -16.21
C SER A 106 -9.33 -0.82 -16.02
N GLN A 107 -10.04 -1.33 -15.03
CA GLN A 107 -10.13 -2.78 -14.81
C GLN A 107 -10.82 -3.52 -15.98
N ASP A 108 -11.69 -2.85 -16.73
CA ASP A 108 -12.50 -3.44 -17.78
C ASP A 108 -11.80 -3.46 -19.16
N GLY A 109 -10.56 -3.12 -19.27
CA GLY A 109 -9.91 -3.02 -20.58
C GLY A 109 -8.40 -3.25 -20.60
N VAL A 110 -7.80 -3.53 -19.44
CA VAL A 110 -6.35 -3.70 -19.35
C VAL A 110 -6.02 -5.13 -18.94
N THR A 111 -5.05 -5.72 -19.66
CA THR A 111 -4.49 -7.02 -19.28
C THR A 111 -3.27 -6.84 -18.36
N LYS A 112 -2.93 -7.90 -17.64
CA LYS A 112 -1.73 -7.97 -16.81
C LYS A 112 -0.46 -7.62 -17.62
N GLU A 113 -0.37 -8.17 -18.83
CA GLU A 113 0.77 -7.95 -19.73
C GLU A 113 0.90 -6.47 -20.11
N GLN A 114 -0.21 -5.80 -20.38
CA GLN A 114 -0.22 -4.37 -20.71
C GLN A 114 0.23 -3.53 -19.51
N ILE A 115 -0.20 -3.87 -18.29
CA ILE A 115 0.24 -3.18 -17.06
C ILE A 115 1.75 -3.35 -16.89
N LEU A 116 2.26 -4.58 -16.93
CA LEU A 116 3.69 -4.87 -16.77
C LEU A 116 4.53 -4.23 -17.87
N LYS A 117 4.04 -4.24 -19.11
CA LYS A 117 4.70 -3.55 -20.25
C LYS A 117 4.79 -2.04 -20.02
N SER A 118 3.71 -1.41 -19.57
CA SER A 118 3.69 0.02 -19.27
C SER A 118 4.61 0.40 -18.12
N LEU A 119 4.65 -0.42 -17.06
CA LEU A 119 5.57 -0.25 -15.94
C LEU A 119 7.03 -0.41 -16.39
N ARG A 120 7.34 -1.42 -17.21
CA ARG A 120 8.69 -1.64 -17.77
C ARG A 120 9.12 -0.47 -18.63
N ALA A 121 8.26 0.02 -19.52
CA ALA A 121 8.54 1.18 -20.35
C ALA A 121 8.86 2.42 -19.51
N MET A 122 8.12 2.69 -18.44
CA MET A 122 8.37 3.81 -17.55
C MET A 122 9.70 3.65 -16.78
N ILE A 123 9.96 2.46 -16.24
CA ILE A 123 11.10 2.21 -15.34
C ILE A 123 12.41 2.09 -16.15
N VAL A 124 12.39 1.31 -17.23
CA VAL A 124 13.60 0.97 -17.98
C VAL A 124 13.83 1.96 -19.11
N GLU A 125 12.86 2.11 -20.03
CA GLU A 125 13.00 2.97 -21.21
C GLU A 125 12.91 4.46 -20.84
N GLY A 126 12.00 4.83 -19.95
CA GLY A 126 11.84 6.20 -19.44
C GLY A 126 12.85 6.58 -18.37
N GLY A 127 13.66 5.64 -17.88
CA GLY A 127 14.69 5.90 -16.86
C GLY A 127 14.16 6.29 -15.49
N PHE A 128 12.86 6.08 -15.20
CA PHE A 128 12.30 6.32 -13.89
C PHE A 128 12.64 5.16 -12.95
N LYS A 129 13.81 5.19 -12.35
CA LYS A 129 14.33 4.15 -11.44
C LYS A 129 13.48 4.07 -10.17
N ALA A 130 12.29 3.47 -10.27
CA ALA A 130 11.40 3.24 -9.14
C ALA A 130 12.04 2.30 -8.10
N ASN A 131 11.67 2.48 -6.83
CA ASN A 131 12.04 1.59 -5.73
C ASN A 131 10.81 0.81 -5.23
N SER A 132 9.63 1.37 -5.40
CA SER A 132 8.38 0.78 -4.94
C SER A 132 7.23 1.06 -5.90
N ILE A 133 6.32 0.10 -5.99
CA ILE A 133 5.06 0.24 -6.71
C ILE A 133 3.92 0.10 -5.70
N ILE A 134 2.97 1.01 -5.75
CA ILE A 134 1.69 0.94 -5.06
C ILE A 134 0.64 0.57 -6.09
N ILE A 135 -0.19 -0.42 -5.82
CA ILE A 135 -1.29 -0.85 -6.71
C ILE A 135 -2.59 -0.76 -5.91
N ASP A 136 -3.35 0.31 -6.17
CA ASP A 136 -4.56 0.61 -5.42
C ASP A 136 -5.84 0.37 -6.22
N GLY A 137 -6.82 -0.25 -5.57
CA GLY A 137 -8.13 -0.55 -6.15
C GLY A 137 -8.15 -1.75 -7.10
N PHE A 138 -7.13 -2.61 -7.08
CA PHE A 138 -7.07 -3.80 -7.92
C PHE A 138 -8.07 -4.88 -7.47
N ASP A 139 -8.77 -5.48 -8.44
CA ASP A 139 -9.77 -6.52 -8.19
C ASP A 139 -9.15 -7.92 -8.29
N PHE A 140 -8.87 -8.53 -7.13
CA PHE A 140 -8.30 -9.87 -7.02
C PHE A 140 -9.22 -10.99 -7.54
N THR A 141 -10.52 -10.71 -7.78
CA THR A 141 -11.42 -11.72 -8.39
C THR A 141 -11.17 -11.92 -9.89
N ARG A 142 -10.37 -11.04 -10.50
CA ARG A 142 -10.12 -11.02 -11.96
C ARG A 142 -8.75 -11.58 -12.34
N ILE A 143 -8.00 -12.12 -11.42
CA ILE A 143 -6.67 -12.68 -11.68
C ILE A 143 -6.57 -14.14 -11.26
N ASP A 144 -5.60 -14.80 -11.83
CA ASP A 144 -5.13 -16.13 -11.42
C ASP A 144 -3.79 -16.06 -10.67
N ALA A 145 -3.38 -17.18 -10.10
CA ALA A 145 -2.10 -17.29 -9.39
C ALA A 145 -0.89 -16.92 -10.29
N ASN A 146 -0.95 -17.24 -11.59
CA ASN A 146 0.11 -16.92 -12.54
C ASN A 146 0.26 -15.39 -12.73
N SER A 147 -0.82 -14.65 -12.54
CA SER A 147 -0.78 -13.19 -12.63
C SER A 147 0.09 -12.59 -11.53
N LEU A 148 -0.09 -13.03 -10.29
CA LEU A 148 0.71 -12.53 -9.18
C LEU A 148 2.15 -13.07 -9.22
N ALA A 149 2.36 -14.31 -9.68
CA ALA A 149 3.69 -14.86 -9.96
C ALA A 149 4.47 -14.00 -10.96
N SER A 150 3.80 -13.53 -12.01
CA SER A 150 4.43 -12.64 -13.03
C SER A 150 4.85 -11.30 -12.41
N VAL A 151 4.02 -10.72 -11.53
CA VAL A 151 4.36 -9.50 -10.79
C VAL A 151 5.53 -9.75 -9.85
N LYS A 152 5.56 -10.88 -9.15
CA LYS A 152 6.67 -11.28 -8.27
C LYS A 152 7.99 -11.36 -9.03
N THR A 153 7.99 -12.02 -10.20
CA THR A 153 9.16 -12.11 -11.09
C THR A 153 9.61 -10.72 -11.55
N PHE A 154 8.68 -9.89 -12.02
CA PHE A 154 8.94 -8.52 -12.44
C PHE A 154 9.53 -7.66 -11.31
N ALA A 155 8.97 -7.75 -10.11
CA ALA A 155 9.45 -7.03 -8.94
C ALA A 155 10.86 -7.46 -8.53
N THR A 156 11.13 -8.76 -8.58
CA THR A 156 12.47 -9.33 -8.28
C THR A 156 13.50 -8.88 -9.31
N GLU A 157 13.18 -8.96 -10.59
CA GLU A 157 14.05 -8.56 -11.70
C GLU A 157 14.47 -7.09 -11.61
N LEU A 158 13.55 -6.21 -11.26
CA LEU A 158 13.78 -4.76 -11.21
C LEU A 158 14.11 -4.23 -9.81
N GLY A 159 14.20 -5.09 -8.80
CA GLY A 159 14.51 -4.70 -7.43
C GLY A 159 13.43 -3.84 -6.76
N LEU A 160 12.16 -4.11 -7.04
CA LEU A 160 11.01 -3.33 -6.58
C LEU A 160 10.32 -3.99 -5.38
N SER A 161 9.81 -3.20 -4.44
CA SER A 161 8.76 -3.64 -3.51
C SER A 161 7.38 -3.28 -4.07
N VAL A 162 6.39 -4.15 -3.85
CA VAL A 162 5.03 -3.92 -4.39
C VAL A 162 3.99 -4.03 -3.29
N TRP A 163 3.21 -2.99 -3.07
CA TRP A 163 2.07 -3.01 -2.16
C TRP A 163 0.75 -2.95 -2.93
N TYR A 164 -0.19 -3.80 -2.54
CA TYR A 164 -1.56 -3.79 -3.06
C TYR A 164 -2.57 -3.39 -2.00
N SER A 165 -3.66 -2.74 -2.40
CA SER A 165 -4.91 -2.78 -1.64
C SER A 165 -5.74 -3.98 -2.08
N CYS A 166 -6.31 -4.70 -1.10
CA CYS A 166 -7.27 -5.78 -1.36
C CYS A 166 -8.59 -5.45 -0.66
N SER A 167 -9.66 -5.28 -1.46
CA SER A 167 -11.00 -5.08 -0.92
C SER A 167 -11.63 -6.44 -0.62
N VAL A 168 -11.93 -6.65 0.66
CA VAL A 168 -12.73 -7.79 1.11
C VAL A 168 -14.19 -7.35 1.05
N LYS A 169 -15.06 -8.09 0.34
CA LYS A 169 -16.47 -7.76 0.28
C LYS A 169 -17.06 -7.87 1.69
N ASP A 170 -17.86 -6.89 2.10
CA ASP A 170 -18.72 -7.06 3.27
C ASP A 170 -19.63 -8.27 2.98
N GLY A 171 -19.67 -9.21 3.92
CA GLY A 171 -20.45 -10.43 3.71
C GLY A 171 -21.89 -10.05 3.34
N ASP A 172 -22.40 -10.57 2.24
CA ASP A 172 -23.85 -10.69 2.06
C ASP A 172 -24.44 -11.26 3.35
N ALA A 173 -25.64 -10.87 3.70
CA ALA A 173 -26.34 -11.20 4.96
C ALA A 173 -26.41 -12.71 5.32
N ASN A 174 -25.57 -13.53 4.72
CA ASN A 174 -25.42 -14.94 4.98
C ASN A 174 -24.17 -15.17 5.87
N PRO A 175 -24.38 -15.38 7.19
CA PRO A 175 -23.27 -15.53 8.16
C PRO A 175 -22.42 -16.79 7.95
N VAL A 176 -22.68 -17.61 6.93
CA VAL A 176 -22.08 -18.93 6.75
C VAL A 176 -20.71 -18.90 6.06
N ARG A 177 -20.29 -17.80 5.45
CA ARG A 177 -18.94 -17.68 4.85
C ARG A 177 -18.17 -16.54 5.46
N SER A 178 -17.29 -16.86 6.39
CA SER A 178 -16.27 -15.92 6.83
C SER A 178 -15.48 -15.42 5.63
N GLN A 179 -15.33 -14.10 5.51
CA GLN A 179 -14.49 -13.47 4.48
C GLN A 179 -12.99 -13.66 4.77
N TYR A 180 -12.68 -14.13 5.97
CA TYR A 180 -11.34 -14.43 6.46
C TYR A 180 -11.28 -15.87 6.92
N ASN A 181 -10.13 -16.51 6.70
CA ASN A 181 -9.86 -17.84 7.24
C ASN A 181 -9.50 -17.75 8.75
N LYS A 182 -9.16 -18.90 9.36
CA LYS A 182 -8.82 -18.99 10.79
C LYS A 182 -7.58 -18.18 11.16
N GLU A 183 -6.68 -17.97 10.22
CA GLU A 183 -5.44 -17.20 10.35
C GLU A 183 -5.63 -15.71 10.05
N ASN A 184 -6.89 -15.24 9.95
CA ASN A 184 -7.24 -13.84 9.62
C ASN A 184 -6.70 -13.38 8.24
N ILE A 185 -6.54 -14.32 7.29
CA ILE A 185 -6.19 -14.02 5.90
C ILE A 185 -7.48 -13.93 5.09
N PRO A 186 -7.67 -12.88 4.24
CA PRO A 186 -8.80 -12.83 3.33
C PRO A 186 -8.88 -14.07 2.43
N VAL A 187 -10.04 -14.73 2.39
CA VAL A 187 -10.24 -15.97 1.60
C VAL A 187 -9.94 -15.73 0.12
N ILE A 188 -10.21 -14.54 -0.39
CA ILE A 188 -9.88 -14.15 -1.77
C ILE A 188 -8.38 -14.24 -2.10
N LEU A 189 -7.50 -14.21 -1.10
CA LEU A 189 -6.06 -14.31 -1.27
C LEU A 189 -5.51 -15.73 -1.16
N SER A 190 -6.35 -16.73 -0.88
CA SER A 190 -5.89 -18.11 -0.59
C SER A 190 -5.07 -18.70 -1.72
N ASP A 191 -5.48 -18.50 -2.98
CA ASP A 191 -4.78 -19.04 -4.16
C ASP A 191 -3.47 -18.30 -4.47
N PHE A 192 -3.28 -17.13 -3.88
CA PHE A 192 -2.13 -16.25 -4.12
C PHE A 192 -1.14 -16.21 -2.98
N ILE A 193 -1.45 -16.85 -1.85
CA ILE A 193 -0.74 -16.67 -0.57
C ILE A 193 0.76 -16.99 -0.66
N ASN A 194 1.15 -17.91 -1.55
CA ASN A 194 2.55 -18.29 -1.77
C ASN A 194 3.38 -17.20 -2.49
N TYR A 195 2.73 -16.26 -3.16
CA TYR A 195 3.39 -15.14 -3.83
C TYR A 195 3.38 -13.85 -3.01
N ILE A 196 2.65 -13.84 -1.92
CA ILE A 196 2.49 -12.69 -1.02
C ILE A 196 3.42 -12.87 0.18
N ASP A 197 4.24 -11.87 0.45
CA ASP A 197 5.19 -11.91 1.57
C ASP A 197 4.58 -11.36 2.86
N VAL A 198 3.76 -10.30 2.76
CA VAL A 198 3.16 -9.64 3.92
C VAL A 198 1.67 -9.41 3.70
N VAL A 199 0.85 -9.75 4.69
CA VAL A 199 -0.58 -9.42 4.72
C VAL A 199 -0.89 -8.65 5.99
N ILE A 200 -1.36 -7.41 5.82
CA ILE A 200 -1.87 -6.56 6.90
C ILE A 200 -3.38 -6.43 6.71
N VAL A 201 -4.12 -6.66 7.77
CA VAL A 201 -5.58 -6.51 7.78
C VAL A 201 -5.97 -5.32 8.65
N LEU A 202 -6.85 -4.49 8.12
CA LEU A 202 -7.42 -3.35 8.83
C LEU A 202 -8.80 -3.74 9.38
N HIS A 203 -8.96 -3.62 10.69
CA HIS A 203 -10.20 -3.96 11.40
C HIS A 203 -10.84 -2.67 11.94
N PRO A 204 -12.01 -2.27 11.42
CA PRO A 204 -12.72 -1.13 11.96
C PRO A 204 -13.17 -1.40 13.40
N LYS A 205 -12.92 -0.46 14.30
CA LYS A 205 -13.38 -0.39 15.67
C LYS A 205 -14.24 0.87 15.83
N PRO A 206 -14.98 1.05 16.93
CA PRO A 206 -15.86 2.20 17.09
C PRO A 206 -15.17 3.56 16.99
N ASP A 207 -13.92 3.67 17.41
CA ASP A 207 -13.16 4.93 17.51
C ASP A 207 -11.88 4.97 16.69
N HIS A 208 -11.43 3.84 16.15
CA HIS A 208 -10.21 3.73 15.35
C HIS A 208 -10.28 2.55 14.39
N VAL A 209 -9.23 2.39 13.57
CA VAL A 209 -9.02 1.17 12.79
C VAL A 209 -7.76 0.48 13.31
N GLU A 210 -7.92 -0.75 13.77
CA GLU A 210 -6.82 -1.59 14.25
C GLU A 210 -6.07 -2.18 13.06
N LEU A 211 -4.74 -2.24 13.13
CA LEU A 211 -3.90 -2.93 12.16
C LEU A 211 -3.43 -4.26 12.73
N SER A 212 -3.54 -5.34 11.97
CA SER A 212 -3.03 -6.64 12.34
C SER A 212 -2.20 -7.28 11.22
N ILE A 213 -1.15 -8.01 11.61
CA ILE A 213 -0.34 -8.82 10.69
C ILE A 213 -0.98 -10.20 10.63
N SER A 214 -1.34 -10.66 9.44
CA SER A 214 -1.84 -12.03 9.21
C SER A 214 -0.78 -12.93 8.56
N LYS A 215 0.16 -12.34 7.84
CA LYS A 215 1.31 -13.04 7.25
C LYS A 215 2.54 -12.14 7.26
N ASP A 216 3.69 -12.70 7.63
CA ASP A 216 5.00 -12.07 7.47
C ASP A 216 5.98 -13.14 6.96
N ARG A 217 6.27 -13.11 5.66
CA ARG A 217 7.05 -14.08 4.86
C ARG A 217 6.52 -15.50 5.05
N ASP A 218 7.33 -16.38 5.61
CA ASP A 218 6.96 -17.79 5.83
C ASP A 218 6.09 -17.99 7.06
N SER A 219 5.91 -16.95 7.88
CA SER A 219 5.14 -17.01 9.12
C SER A 219 3.71 -16.55 8.88
N ILE A 220 2.75 -17.43 9.10
CA ILE A 220 1.33 -17.09 9.20
C ILE A 220 1.05 -16.81 10.68
N ILE A 221 0.73 -15.56 10.99
CA ILE A 221 0.55 -15.07 12.36
C ILE A 221 -0.69 -14.20 12.41
N SER A 222 -1.42 -14.23 13.52
CA SER A 222 -2.49 -13.26 13.77
C SER A 222 -2.07 -12.41 14.96
N LYS A 223 -1.42 -11.27 14.66
CA LYS A 223 -0.86 -10.37 15.67
C LYS A 223 -1.33 -8.95 15.44
N SER A 224 -1.93 -8.35 16.46
CA SER A 224 -2.21 -6.90 16.46
C SER A 224 -0.88 -6.14 16.42
N MET A 225 -0.84 -5.10 15.61
CA MET A 225 0.26 -4.14 15.60
C MET A 225 0.00 -3.11 16.73
N ALA A 226 1.06 -2.59 17.33
CA ALA A 226 0.95 -1.48 18.30
C ALA A 226 0.63 -0.15 17.59
N MET A 227 -0.30 -0.19 16.63
CA MET A 227 -0.65 0.90 15.73
C MET A 227 -2.13 0.89 15.40
N LYS A 228 -2.65 2.09 15.16
CA LYS A 228 -4.03 2.31 14.71
C LYS A 228 -4.08 3.36 13.60
N LEU A 229 -5.11 3.29 12.76
CA LEU A 229 -5.45 4.36 11.82
C LEU A 229 -6.54 5.22 12.48
N ASP A 230 -6.28 6.51 12.60
CA ASP A 230 -7.27 7.49 13.09
C ASP A 230 -8.26 7.81 11.95
N PRO A 231 -9.56 7.54 12.11
CA PRO A 231 -10.54 7.77 11.05
C PRO A 231 -10.78 9.25 10.74
N LYS A 232 -10.37 10.17 11.60
CA LYS A 232 -10.54 11.62 11.38
C LYS A 232 -9.42 12.21 10.52
N THR A 233 -8.19 11.86 10.84
CA THR A 233 -7.00 12.38 10.14
C THR A 233 -6.48 11.42 9.08
N LEU A 234 -6.95 10.18 9.11
CA LEU A 234 -6.51 9.08 8.26
C LEU A 234 -5.00 8.77 8.40
N LEU A 235 -4.40 9.21 9.50
CA LEU A 235 -3.01 8.93 9.81
C LEU A 235 -2.86 7.66 10.66
N ILE A 236 -1.81 6.93 10.37
CA ILE A 236 -1.33 5.86 11.24
C ILE A 236 -0.71 6.50 12.47
N LEU A 237 -1.10 6.03 13.65
CA LEU A 237 -0.61 6.48 14.96
C LEU A 237 -0.19 5.25 15.78
N GLU A 238 0.65 5.47 16.77
CA GLU A 238 0.89 4.49 17.83
C GLU A 238 -0.40 4.26 18.63
N ALA A 239 -0.63 2.99 19.03
CA ALA A 239 -1.85 2.58 19.72
C ALA A 239 -1.82 3.02 21.19
#